data_63a219cfdb8891958da305a9613ed3cf
#
_entry.id   63a219cfdb8891958da305a9613ed3cf
#
_cell.length_a   1.000
_cell.length_b   1.000
_cell.length_c   1.000
_cell.angle_alpha   90.00
_cell.angle_beta   90.00
_cell.angle_gamma   90.00
#
_symmetry.space_group_name_H-M   'P 1'
#
loop_
_entity.id
_entity.type
_entity.pdbx_description
1 polymer ?
#
loop_
_entity_poly.entity_id
_entity_poly.type
_entity_poly.pdbx_seq_one_letter_code
_entity_poly.pdbx_strand_id
1 'polypeptide(L)'
;MKIPVRAAAAATAVLAVLALSACGQSGASDSSTASAAASASQPSASRDSDAAASDGMMTLLPAGNLMLKVPADAITEATTTYDDGMQQTYYDSRGGAPLTVAVEYYAAGAKPAASILTAEQQALTAQSIQPKVTPTEVPGGTGGNRLDWQTTAIPPWLQDRKTSEVPITCAGIIVDGPGGESYGVYVFADPKNQESLRRMSSVLSSLTVNAS
;
A
#
# COMPACT_ATOMS: atom_id res chain seq x y z
N MET A 1 5.38 34.89 -0.70
CA MET A 1 4.92 33.90 -1.66
C MET A 1 5.03 32.54 -0.95
N LYS A 2 3.92 32.02 -0.42
CA LYS A 2 3.91 30.77 0.36
C LYS A 2 3.71 29.61 -0.62
N ILE A 3 4.73 28.79 -0.80
CA ILE A 3 4.67 27.54 -1.59
C ILE A 3 3.89 26.52 -0.72
N PRO A 4 2.80 25.93 -1.21
CA PRO A 4 2.09 24.94 -0.43
C PRO A 4 2.91 23.63 -0.40
N VAL A 5 3.45 23.31 0.75
CA VAL A 5 4.10 22.03 1.07
C VAL A 5 2.98 20.99 1.18
N ARG A 6 2.44 20.52 0.06
CA ARG A 6 1.47 19.40 0.01
C ARG A 6 2.04 18.14 -0.65
N ALA A 7 3.17 18.25 -1.34
CA ALA A 7 3.79 17.09 -2.01
C ALA A 7 4.58 16.16 -1.05
N ALA A 8 4.94 16.65 0.15
CA ALA A 8 5.67 15.83 1.13
C ALA A 8 4.77 14.84 1.92
N ALA A 9 3.44 14.95 1.78
CA ALA A 9 2.52 14.15 2.58
C ALA A 9 2.35 12.71 2.10
N ALA A 10 2.51 12.45 0.80
CA ALA A 10 2.25 11.10 0.26
C ALA A 10 3.36 10.10 0.60
N ALA A 11 4.62 10.51 0.45
CA ALA A 11 5.74 9.62 0.81
C ALA A 11 5.90 9.48 2.32
N THR A 12 5.53 10.52 3.06
CA THR A 12 5.43 10.45 4.52
C THR A 12 4.29 9.51 4.96
N ALA A 13 3.25 9.32 4.14
CA ALA A 13 2.15 8.43 4.49
C ALA A 13 2.55 6.95 4.48
N VAL A 14 3.34 6.48 3.52
CA VAL A 14 3.83 5.10 3.51
C VAL A 14 4.78 4.84 4.69
N LEU A 15 5.59 5.84 5.06
CA LEU A 15 6.45 5.78 6.26
C LEU A 15 5.71 6.24 7.54
N ALA A 16 4.67 7.08 7.44
CA ALA A 16 3.87 7.52 8.58
C ALA A 16 2.90 6.46 9.11
N VAL A 17 2.55 5.46 8.33
CA VAL A 17 1.94 4.22 8.87
C VAL A 17 2.89 3.60 9.91
N LEU A 18 4.20 3.82 9.78
CA LEU A 18 5.18 3.43 10.78
C LEU A 18 5.25 4.39 12.00
N ALA A 19 4.77 5.64 11.88
CA ALA A 19 4.96 6.66 12.92
C ALA A 19 3.68 7.10 13.67
N LEU A 20 2.49 6.97 13.10
CA LEU A 20 1.26 7.59 13.60
C LEU A 20 0.48 6.83 14.67
N SER A 21 0.93 5.67 15.13
CA SER A 21 0.28 4.96 16.23
C SER A 21 0.86 5.30 17.63
N ALA A 22 1.57 6.40 17.78
CA ALA A 22 2.20 6.78 19.06
C ALA A 22 1.41 7.78 19.92
N CYS A 23 0.16 8.13 19.59
CA CYS A 23 -0.68 8.96 20.44
C CYS A 23 -1.98 8.25 20.81
N GLY A 24 -1.87 7.32 21.77
CA GLY A 24 -2.97 6.92 22.62
C GLY A 24 -2.99 7.83 23.84
N GLN A 25 -3.88 8.79 23.89
CA GLN A 25 -4.17 9.55 25.11
C GLN A 25 -5.61 9.27 25.52
N SER A 26 -5.70 8.66 26.67
CA SER A 26 -6.91 8.45 27.44
C SER A 26 -7.59 9.76 27.81
N GLY A 27 -8.91 9.79 27.70
CA GLY A 27 -9.78 10.84 28.25
C GLY A 27 -11.22 10.39 28.17
N ALA A 28 -11.74 9.93 29.31
CA ALA A 28 -13.14 9.60 29.50
C ALA A 28 -14.00 10.87 29.56
N SER A 29 -15.21 10.84 29.03
CA SER A 29 -16.46 11.20 29.72
C SER A 29 -17.64 11.36 28.75
N ASP A 30 -18.62 10.53 28.99
CA ASP A 30 -20.08 10.72 29.02
C ASP A 30 -20.87 11.55 27.99
N SER A 31 -21.90 10.85 27.59
CA SER A 31 -23.32 11.26 27.42
C SER A 31 -23.87 11.39 26.00
N SER A 32 -24.64 10.32 25.68
CA SER A 32 -26.03 10.34 25.21
C SER A 32 -26.41 10.92 23.83
N THR A 33 -27.06 10.03 23.13
CA THR A 33 -28.31 10.08 22.35
C THR A 33 -28.24 10.22 20.85
N ALA A 34 -28.92 9.21 20.30
CA ALA A 34 -29.80 9.19 19.12
C ALA A 34 -29.20 9.01 17.72
N SER A 35 -29.35 7.77 17.30
CA SER A 35 -30.02 7.32 16.05
C SER A 35 -29.87 8.18 14.79
N ALA A 36 -29.11 7.67 13.83
CA ALA A 36 -29.55 7.59 12.45
C ALA A 36 -28.73 6.49 11.74
N ALA A 37 -29.42 5.43 11.35
CA ALA A 37 -28.87 4.37 10.54
C ALA A 37 -28.59 4.91 9.13
N ALA A 38 -27.33 5.01 8.77
CA ALA A 38 -26.91 5.08 7.38
C ALA A 38 -26.20 3.77 7.09
N SER A 39 -26.88 2.90 6.34
CA SER A 39 -26.29 1.68 5.77
C SER A 39 -25.17 2.08 4.84
N ALA A 40 -23.95 2.03 5.30
CA ALA A 40 -22.78 2.02 4.45
C ALA A 40 -22.70 0.62 3.83
N SER A 41 -22.98 0.52 2.55
CA SER A 41 -22.74 -0.67 1.75
C SER A 41 -21.25 -0.97 1.77
N GLN A 42 -20.86 -2.00 2.53
CA GLN A 42 -19.53 -2.59 2.40
C GLN A 42 -19.39 -3.14 0.99
N PRO A 43 -18.28 -2.86 0.28
CA PRO A 43 -18.00 -3.56 -0.96
C PRO A 43 -17.83 -5.04 -0.63
N SER A 44 -18.73 -5.86 -1.11
CA SER A 44 -18.66 -7.31 -1.02
C SER A 44 -17.43 -7.78 -1.79
N ALA A 45 -16.43 -8.28 -1.09
CA ALA A 45 -15.35 -9.02 -1.71
C ALA A 45 -15.95 -10.28 -2.37
N SER A 46 -16.06 -10.25 -3.68
CA SER A 46 -16.42 -11.44 -4.45
C SER A 46 -15.30 -12.45 -4.30
N ARG A 47 -15.58 -13.52 -3.56
CA ARG A 47 -14.70 -14.69 -3.47
C ARG A 47 -14.95 -15.55 -4.69
N ASP A 48 -14.22 -15.32 -5.76
CA ASP A 48 -14.05 -16.33 -6.79
C ASP A 48 -13.01 -17.34 -6.29
N SER A 49 -13.53 -18.49 -5.83
CA SER A 49 -12.70 -19.60 -5.36
C SER A 49 -12.35 -20.47 -6.57
N ASP A 50 -11.32 -20.10 -7.30
CA ASP A 50 -10.62 -21.05 -8.16
C ASP A 50 -9.50 -21.69 -7.34
N ALA A 51 -9.72 -22.93 -6.96
CA ALA A 51 -8.76 -23.78 -6.25
C ALA A 51 -7.68 -24.29 -7.20
N ALA A 52 -6.80 -23.39 -7.64
CA ALA A 52 -5.47 -23.77 -8.08
C ALA A 52 -4.61 -23.92 -6.83
N ALA A 53 -3.70 -24.90 -6.79
CA ALA A 53 -2.83 -25.22 -5.66
C ALA A 53 -2.32 -23.93 -5.01
N SER A 54 -2.81 -23.64 -3.82
CA SER A 54 -2.68 -22.32 -3.21
C SER A 54 -1.22 -22.08 -2.85
N ASP A 55 -0.59 -21.18 -3.55
CA ASP A 55 0.70 -20.57 -3.18
C ASP A 55 0.60 -19.74 -1.87
N GLY A 56 -0.52 -19.90 -1.13
CA GLY A 56 -0.83 -19.13 0.06
C GLY A 56 -1.20 -17.67 -0.24
N MET A 57 -1.57 -17.36 -1.49
CA MET A 57 -1.97 -16.04 -1.95
C MET A 57 -3.43 -16.03 -2.39
N MET A 58 -4.12 -14.90 -2.20
CA MET A 58 -5.48 -14.67 -2.72
C MET A 58 -5.51 -13.42 -3.59
N THR A 59 -6.41 -13.40 -4.57
CA THR A 59 -6.64 -12.25 -5.45
C THR A 59 -7.62 -11.28 -4.79
N LEU A 60 -7.30 -9.99 -4.84
CA LEU A 60 -8.13 -8.90 -4.34
C LEU A 60 -8.27 -7.78 -5.38
N LEU A 61 -9.36 -7.02 -5.26
CA LEU A 61 -9.56 -5.71 -5.89
C LEU A 61 -9.61 -4.65 -4.78
N PRO A 62 -8.47 -4.10 -4.38
CA PRO A 62 -8.40 -3.19 -3.24
C PRO A 62 -9.01 -1.82 -3.53
N ALA A 63 -8.90 -1.33 -4.76
CA ALA A 63 -9.43 -0.04 -5.17
C ALA A 63 -9.59 0.04 -6.69
N GLY A 64 -10.64 0.70 -7.15
CA GLY A 64 -10.91 0.91 -8.58
C GLY A 64 -10.86 -0.41 -9.36
N ASN A 65 -10.11 -0.40 -10.44
CA ASN A 65 -9.95 -1.55 -11.33
C ASN A 65 -8.62 -2.32 -11.10
N LEU A 66 -7.87 -1.98 -10.06
CA LEU A 66 -6.62 -2.67 -9.72
C LEU A 66 -6.92 -4.05 -9.12
N MET A 67 -6.28 -5.06 -9.65
CA MET A 67 -6.29 -6.42 -9.13
C MET A 67 -4.87 -6.86 -8.79
N LEU A 68 -4.69 -7.50 -7.65
CA LEU A 68 -3.42 -8.06 -7.22
C LEU A 68 -3.62 -9.26 -6.29
N LYS A 69 -2.55 -10.03 -6.09
CA LYS A 69 -2.52 -11.08 -5.08
C LYS A 69 -1.89 -10.57 -3.79
N VAL A 70 -2.45 -10.96 -2.65
CA VAL A 70 -1.88 -10.75 -1.32
C VAL A 70 -1.84 -12.08 -0.56
N PRO A 71 -1.05 -12.22 0.54
CA PRO A 71 -1.15 -13.42 1.38
C PRO A 71 -2.58 -13.66 1.83
N ALA A 72 -3.04 -14.92 1.72
CA ALA A 72 -4.44 -15.28 1.96
C ALA A 72 -4.88 -15.05 3.42
N ASP A 73 -3.93 -15.05 4.34
CA ASP A 73 -4.12 -14.81 5.78
C ASP A 73 -3.69 -13.40 6.21
N ALA A 74 -3.43 -12.50 5.25
CA ALA A 74 -3.07 -11.12 5.55
C ALA A 74 -4.21 -10.41 6.30
N ILE A 75 -3.82 -9.61 7.28
CA ILE A 75 -4.73 -8.75 8.01
C ILE A 75 -4.88 -7.46 7.21
N THR A 76 -6.12 -7.05 6.98
CA THR A 76 -6.45 -5.80 6.30
C THR A 76 -6.61 -4.71 7.35
N GLU A 77 -5.87 -3.61 7.22
CA GLU A 77 -6.07 -2.42 8.04
C GLU A 77 -7.28 -1.61 7.57
N ALA A 78 -7.73 -0.68 8.41
CA ALA A 78 -8.76 0.26 8.00
C ALA A 78 -8.28 1.13 6.83
N THR A 79 -9.16 1.34 5.86
CA THR A 79 -8.88 2.21 4.73
C THR A 79 -8.70 3.65 5.20
N THR A 80 -7.62 4.30 4.76
CA THR A 80 -7.43 5.75 4.91
C THR A 80 -7.91 6.44 3.64
N THR A 81 -8.83 7.39 3.78
CA THR A 81 -9.38 8.14 2.66
C THR A 81 -8.78 9.55 2.63
N TYR A 82 -8.46 10.02 1.44
CA TYR A 82 -8.01 11.38 1.13
C TYR A 82 -9.04 12.09 0.23
N ASP A 83 -8.90 13.38 0.02
CA ASP A 83 -9.79 14.15 -0.86
C ASP A 83 -9.77 13.64 -2.32
N ASP A 84 -8.64 13.12 -2.76
CA ASP A 84 -8.35 12.70 -4.14
C ASP A 84 -8.07 11.20 -4.29
N GLY A 85 -8.18 10.41 -3.21
CA GLY A 85 -7.87 9.00 -3.25
C GLY A 85 -8.03 8.27 -1.94
N MET A 86 -7.44 7.08 -1.87
CA MET A 86 -7.43 6.24 -0.68
C MET A 86 -6.17 5.39 -0.59
N GLN A 87 -5.87 4.91 0.62
CA GLN A 87 -4.83 3.94 0.91
C GLN A 87 -5.42 2.75 1.65
N GLN A 88 -5.01 1.55 1.24
CA GLN A 88 -5.33 0.30 1.89
C GLN A 88 -4.06 -0.47 2.20
N THR A 89 -3.94 -0.99 3.42
CA THR A 89 -2.76 -1.76 3.83
C THR A 89 -3.15 -3.18 4.21
N TYR A 90 -2.33 -4.13 3.76
CA TYR A 90 -2.40 -5.55 4.10
C TYR A 90 -1.07 -5.96 4.71
N TYR A 91 -1.09 -6.66 5.82
CA TYR A 91 0.13 -7.17 6.42
C TYR A 91 -0.03 -8.60 6.91
N ASP A 92 1.04 -9.37 6.75
CA ASP A 92 1.17 -10.71 7.28
C ASP A 92 2.41 -10.79 8.17
N SER A 93 2.19 -11.09 9.44
CA SER A 93 3.23 -11.34 10.44
C SER A 93 3.30 -12.81 10.84
N ARG A 94 2.38 -13.61 10.33
CA ARG A 94 2.23 -15.04 10.63
C ARG A 94 2.92 -15.90 9.57
N GLY A 95 3.04 -17.17 9.82
CA GLY A 95 3.54 -18.12 8.82
C GLY A 95 5.03 -18.02 8.48
N GLY A 96 5.83 -17.21 9.19
CA GLY A 96 7.27 -17.11 9.00
C GLY A 96 7.74 -16.41 7.73
N ALA A 97 6.83 -15.72 7.02
CA ALA A 97 7.14 -14.96 5.81
C ALA A 97 6.54 -13.55 5.89
N PRO A 98 7.08 -12.67 6.76
CA PRO A 98 6.50 -11.37 7.04
C PRO A 98 6.50 -10.47 5.81
N LEU A 99 5.35 -9.82 5.55
CA LEU A 99 5.14 -8.97 4.40
C LEU A 99 4.12 -7.86 4.74
N THR A 100 4.34 -6.68 4.16
CA THR A 100 3.30 -5.63 4.12
C THR A 100 3.10 -5.20 2.68
N VAL A 101 1.85 -5.03 2.28
CA VAL A 101 1.45 -4.47 0.98
C VAL A 101 0.62 -3.22 1.25
N ALA A 102 1.06 -2.07 0.75
CA ALA A 102 0.29 -0.83 0.76
C ALA A 102 -0.16 -0.52 -0.66
N VAL A 103 -1.44 -0.24 -0.81
CA VAL A 103 -2.06 0.13 -2.08
C VAL A 103 -2.59 1.55 -1.96
N GLU A 104 -2.14 2.42 -2.84
CA GLU A 104 -2.67 3.78 -3.02
C GLU A 104 -3.48 3.83 -4.31
N TYR A 105 -4.59 4.53 -4.25
CA TYR A 105 -5.45 4.81 -5.39
C TYR A 105 -5.72 6.31 -5.45
N TYR A 106 -5.64 6.86 -6.63
CA TYR A 106 -6.02 8.24 -6.94
C TYR A 106 -7.09 8.24 -8.01
N ALA A 107 -8.14 9.01 -7.78
CA ALA A 107 -9.26 9.14 -8.72
C ALA A 107 -8.81 9.71 -10.07
N ALA A 108 -9.59 9.47 -11.11
CA ALA A 108 -9.30 9.95 -12.46
C ALA A 108 -9.01 11.46 -12.49
N GLY A 109 -7.85 11.80 -13.07
CA GLY A 109 -7.38 13.19 -13.17
C GLY A 109 -6.82 13.81 -11.89
N ALA A 110 -6.86 13.13 -10.76
CA ALA A 110 -6.39 13.68 -9.48
C ALA A 110 -4.84 13.76 -9.44
N LYS A 111 -4.16 12.67 -9.76
CA LYS A 111 -2.70 12.62 -9.65
C LYS A 111 -2.12 11.56 -10.60
N PRO A 112 -1.51 11.92 -11.72
CA PRO A 112 -0.96 10.96 -12.67
C PRO A 112 0.25 10.20 -12.07
N ALA A 113 0.49 8.97 -12.54
CA ALA A 113 1.56 8.09 -12.08
C ALA A 113 2.94 8.77 -12.11
N ALA A 114 3.23 9.58 -13.11
CA ALA A 114 4.49 10.34 -13.20
C ALA A 114 4.67 11.33 -12.04
N SER A 115 3.59 11.94 -11.55
CA SER A 115 3.63 12.85 -10.40
C SER A 115 3.82 12.09 -9.10
N ILE A 116 3.18 10.92 -8.96
CA ILE A 116 3.37 10.02 -7.81
C ILE A 116 4.84 9.58 -7.78
N LEU A 117 5.37 9.09 -8.89
CA LEU A 117 6.77 8.66 -9.00
C LEU A 117 7.75 9.76 -8.59
N THR A 118 7.54 10.97 -9.09
CA THR A 118 8.39 12.12 -8.76
C THR A 118 8.35 12.42 -7.25
N ALA A 119 7.16 12.42 -6.65
CA ALA A 119 7.00 12.66 -5.22
C ALA A 119 7.68 11.58 -4.37
N GLU A 120 7.53 10.31 -4.74
CA GLU A 120 8.18 9.18 -4.06
C GLU A 120 9.71 9.27 -4.13
N GLN A 121 10.26 9.54 -5.32
CA GLN A 121 11.71 9.70 -5.48
C GLN A 121 12.25 10.85 -4.62
N GLN A 122 11.54 11.99 -4.60
CA GLN A 122 11.92 13.15 -3.78
C GLN A 122 11.91 12.82 -2.29
N ALA A 123 10.87 12.12 -1.82
CA ALA A 123 10.73 11.76 -0.42
C ALA A 123 11.78 10.74 0.03
N LEU A 124 12.09 9.74 -0.79
CA LEU A 124 13.16 8.78 -0.52
C LEU A 124 14.53 9.48 -0.53
N THR A 125 14.78 10.37 -1.49
CA THR A 125 16.03 11.15 -1.57
C THR A 125 16.21 12.06 -0.35
N ALA A 126 15.14 12.68 0.15
CA ALA A 126 15.18 13.48 1.37
C ALA A 126 15.59 12.67 2.61
N GLN A 127 15.38 11.36 2.58
CA GLN A 127 15.83 10.41 3.60
C GLN A 127 17.19 9.77 3.27
N SER A 128 17.91 10.30 2.28
CA SER A 128 19.19 9.75 1.79
C SER A 128 19.09 8.36 1.19
N ILE A 129 17.89 7.98 0.73
CA ILE A 129 17.63 6.72 0.03
C ILE A 129 17.59 7.00 -1.47
N GLN A 130 18.36 6.24 -2.23
CA GLN A 130 18.38 6.32 -3.70
C GLN A 130 17.63 5.12 -4.28
N PRO A 131 16.36 5.28 -4.71
CA PRO A 131 15.62 4.20 -5.31
C PRO A 131 16.15 3.88 -6.71
N LYS A 132 16.22 2.61 -7.06
CA LYS A 132 16.40 2.18 -8.45
C LYS A 132 15.03 2.23 -9.12
N VAL A 133 14.90 3.02 -10.18
CA VAL A 133 13.67 3.11 -10.98
C VAL A 133 13.86 2.38 -12.29
N THR A 134 12.87 1.57 -12.67
CA THR A 134 12.89 0.78 -13.91
C THR A 134 11.49 0.81 -14.54
N PRO A 135 11.34 1.13 -15.82
CA PRO A 135 10.07 0.97 -16.52
C PRO A 135 9.58 -0.47 -16.39
N THR A 136 8.29 -0.65 -16.19
CA THR A 136 7.67 -1.96 -16.07
C THR A 136 6.30 -1.97 -16.77
N GLU A 137 5.94 -3.12 -17.33
CA GLU A 137 4.61 -3.31 -17.88
C GLU A 137 3.67 -3.85 -16.80
N VAL A 138 2.49 -3.26 -16.72
CA VAL A 138 1.37 -3.76 -15.91
C VAL A 138 0.20 -4.00 -16.85
N PRO A 139 -0.30 -5.23 -16.97
CA PRO A 139 -1.42 -5.53 -17.86
C PRO A 139 -2.61 -4.59 -17.61
N GLY A 140 -3.12 -3.95 -18.66
CA GLY A 140 -4.21 -3.00 -18.61
C GLY A 140 -3.86 -1.59 -18.13
N GLY A 141 -2.66 -1.38 -17.61
CA GLY A 141 -2.16 -0.06 -17.21
C GLY A 141 -1.24 0.58 -18.24
N THR A 142 -0.89 1.84 -18.01
CA THR A 142 0.05 2.61 -18.85
C THR A 142 1.07 3.34 -18.00
N GLY A 143 2.26 3.59 -18.57
CA GLY A 143 3.30 4.38 -17.89
C GLY A 143 3.87 3.75 -16.61
N GLY A 144 3.83 2.43 -16.51
CA GLY A 144 4.26 1.71 -15.30
C GLY A 144 5.75 1.89 -15.00
N ASN A 145 6.06 2.15 -13.74
CA ASN A 145 7.43 2.24 -13.21
C ASN A 145 7.55 1.45 -11.92
N ARG A 146 8.63 0.70 -11.83
CA ARG A 146 9.02 -0.04 -10.62
C ARG A 146 10.12 0.72 -9.89
N LEU A 147 9.96 0.86 -8.58
CA LEU A 147 10.96 1.38 -7.65
C LEU A 147 11.46 0.23 -6.77
N ASP A 148 12.77 0.09 -6.62
CA ASP A 148 13.38 -0.85 -5.67
C ASP A 148 14.31 -0.06 -4.75
N TRP A 149 14.20 -0.27 -3.43
CA TRP A 149 15.09 0.35 -2.44
C TRP A 149 15.23 -0.50 -1.19
N GLN A 150 16.13 -0.11 -0.30
CA GLN A 150 16.29 -0.67 1.03
C GLN A 150 16.25 0.44 2.07
N THR A 151 15.77 0.12 3.24
CA THR A 151 15.76 1.04 4.38
C THR A 151 15.99 0.27 5.68
N THR A 152 16.20 1.02 6.76
CA THR A 152 16.22 0.47 8.13
C THR A 152 15.11 1.19 8.90
N ALA A 153 14.15 0.44 9.39
CA ALA A 153 12.98 0.96 10.09
C ALA A 153 12.37 -0.11 11.01
N ILE A 154 11.40 0.30 11.82
CA ILE A 154 10.54 -0.65 12.53
C ILE A 154 9.73 -1.41 11.47
N PRO A 155 9.72 -2.77 11.49
CA PRO A 155 9.04 -3.56 10.49
C PRO A 155 7.54 -3.23 10.39
N PRO A 156 7.03 -2.88 9.19
CA PRO A 156 5.62 -2.49 9.02
C PRO A 156 4.64 -3.67 9.20
N TRP A 157 5.13 -4.91 9.16
CA TRP A 157 4.31 -6.12 9.42
C TRP A 157 4.16 -6.45 10.90
N LEU A 158 4.82 -5.72 11.82
CA LEU A 158 4.67 -5.90 13.26
C LEU A 158 3.73 -4.86 13.85
N GLN A 159 2.70 -5.33 14.53
CA GLN A 159 1.79 -4.46 15.28
C GLN A 159 2.42 -3.95 16.59
N ASP A 160 3.33 -4.73 17.18
CA ASP A 160 4.05 -4.33 18.39
C ASP A 160 5.27 -3.49 18.04
N ARG A 161 5.19 -2.21 18.33
CA ARG A 161 6.22 -1.20 18.03
C ARG A 161 7.37 -1.12 19.04
N LYS A 162 7.46 -2.04 19.96
CA LYS A 162 8.60 -2.16 20.87
C LYS A 162 9.81 -2.83 20.21
N THR A 163 9.68 -3.20 18.95
CA THR A 163 10.74 -3.84 18.17
C THR A 163 11.77 -2.82 17.69
N SER A 164 13.02 -3.21 17.68
CA SER A 164 14.11 -2.41 17.10
C SER A 164 13.97 -2.29 15.58
N GLU A 165 14.57 -1.23 15.03
CA GLU A 165 14.70 -1.08 13.59
C GLU A 165 15.52 -2.22 12.99
N VAL A 166 15.09 -2.67 11.82
CA VAL A 166 15.76 -3.74 11.05
C VAL A 166 15.85 -3.34 9.58
N PRO A 167 16.79 -3.94 8.81
CA PRO A 167 16.79 -3.79 7.36
C PRO A 167 15.50 -4.31 6.75
N ILE A 168 14.95 -3.56 5.79
CA ILE A 168 13.73 -3.88 5.04
C ILE A 168 14.05 -3.73 3.56
N THR A 169 13.69 -4.72 2.77
CA THR A 169 13.65 -4.62 1.31
C THR A 169 12.28 -4.09 0.89
N CYS A 170 12.30 -3.09 0.05
CA CYS A 170 11.11 -2.40 -0.42
C CYS A 170 11.06 -2.40 -1.94
N ALA A 171 9.88 -2.58 -2.50
CA ALA A 171 9.64 -2.38 -3.92
C ALA A 171 8.25 -1.80 -4.14
N GLY A 172 8.10 -0.96 -5.15
CA GLY A 172 6.82 -0.38 -5.52
C GLY A 172 6.60 -0.42 -7.02
N ILE A 173 5.34 -0.44 -7.46
CA ILE A 173 4.94 -0.22 -8.83
C ILE A 173 3.93 0.93 -8.82
N ILE A 174 4.18 1.91 -9.69
CA ILE A 174 3.30 3.07 -9.91
C ILE A 174 2.84 3.02 -11.35
N VAL A 175 1.53 3.14 -11.61
CA VAL A 175 0.94 2.94 -12.92
C VAL A 175 -0.34 3.76 -13.07
N ASP A 176 -0.61 4.26 -14.28
CA ASP A 176 -1.91 4.85 -14.64
C ASP A 176 -2.87 3.76 -15.13
N GLY A 177 -4.13 3.89 -14.76
CA GLY A 177 -5.21 3.07 -15.27
C GLY A 177 -5.85 3.67 -16.54
N PRO A 178 -6.68 2.87 -17.26
CA PRO A 178 -7.27 3.27 -18.53
C PRO A 178 -8.31 4.38 -18.42
N GLY A 179 -8.91 4.59 -17.23
CA GLY A 179 -9.88 5.66 -16.95
C GLY A 179 -9.25 6.95 -16.46
N GLY A 180 -7.90 7.05 -16.43
CA GLY A 180 -7.16 8.22 -15.92
C GLY A 180 -6.95 8.22 -14.41
N GLU A 181 -7.36 7.19 -13.72
CA GLU A 181 -6.99 6.90 -12.34
C GLU A 181 -5.54 6.42 -12.26
N SER A 182 -4.94 6.47 -11.06
CA SER A 182 -3.56 6.02 -10.87
C SER A 182 -3.42 5.20 -9.59
N TYR A 183 -2.45 4.32 -9.61
CA TYR A 183 -2.18 3.38 -8.52
C TYR A 183 -0.71 3.40 -8.12
N GLY A 184 -0.47 3.33 -6.80
CA GLY A 184 0.81 2.99 -6.19
C GLY A 184 0.66 1.70 -5.39
N VAL A 185 1.48 0.69 -5.66
CA VAL A 185 1.51 -0.54 -4.88
C VAL A 185 2.91 -0.73 -4.34
N TYR A 186 3.04 -0.73 -3.04
CA TYR A 186 4.32 -0.82 -2.33
C TYR A 186 4.36 -2.07 -1.48
N VAL A 187 5.46 -2.80 -1.55
CA VAL A 187 5.65 -4.06 -0.82
C VAL A 187 6.92 -3.97 0.02
N PHE A 188 6.80 -4.37 1.26
CA PHE A 188 7.87 -4.36 2.26
C PHE A 188 8.09 -5.79 2.76
N ALA A 189 9.34 -6.27 2.70
CA ALA A 189 9.69 -7.65 3.03
C ALA A 189 10.97 -7.72 3.88
N ASP A 190 11.10 -8.79 4.66
CA ASP A 190 12.32 -9.09 5.37
C ASP A 190 13.40 -9.58 4.39
N PRO A 191 14.53 -8.85 4.20
CA PRO A 191 15.60 -9.24 3.29
C PRO A 191 16.28 -10.56 3.66
N LYS A 192 16.17 -11.01 4.90
CA LYS A 192 16.73 -12.27 5.38
C LYS A 192 15.80 -13.46 5.17
N ASN A 193 14.57 -13.22 4.78
CA ASN A 193 13.55 -14.25 4.60
C ASN A 193 13.25 -14.46 3.11
N GLN A 194 13.73 -15.57 2.57
CA GLN A 194 13.56 -15.90 1.14
C GLN A 194 12.09 -16.03 0.74
N GLU A 195 11.24 -16.52 1.64
CA GLU A 195 9.80 -16.67 1.37
C GLU A 195 9.11 -15.29 1.35
N SER A 196 9.49 -14.34 2.23
CA SER A 196 9.02 -12.96 2.15
C SER A 196 9.38 -12.31 0.82
N LEU A 197 10.62 -12.51 0.35
CA LEU A 197 11.08 -11.98 -0.94
C LEU A 197 10.34 -12.63 -2.13
N ARG A 198 10.08 -13.94 -2.05
CA ARG A 198 9.29 -14.66 -3.06
C ARG A 198 7.85 -14.12 -3.11
N ARG A 199 7.21 -13.95 -1.96
CA ARG A 199 5.86 -13.38 -1.86
C ARG A 199 5.82 -11.93 -2.37
N MET A 200 6.79 -11.10 -2.04
CA MET A 200 6.93 -9.76 -2.61
C MET A 200 6.93 -9.81 -4.15
N SER A 201 7.73 -10.70 -4.73
CA SER A 201 7.78 -10.87 -6.19
C SER A 201 6.43 -11.32 -6.74
N SER A 202 5.73 -12.24 -6.07
CA SER A 202 4.39 -12.70 -6.45
C SER A 202 3.36 -11.58 -6.41
N VAL A 203 3.34 -10.74 -5.38
CA VAL A 203 2.47 -9.56 -5.32
C VAL A 203 2.70 -8.66 -6.52
N LEU A 204 3.95 -8.22 -6.73
CA LEU A 204 4.29 -7.26 -7.78
C LEU A 204 4.03 -7.80 -9.19
N SER A 205 4.29 -9.09 -9.43
CA SER A 205 4.04 -9.73 -10.74
C SER A 205 2.56 -10.03 -11.01
N SER A 206 1.72 -9.98 -9.99
CA SER A 206 0.29 -10.27 -10.11
C SER A 206 -0.56 -9.03 -10.42
N LEU A 207 0.06 -7.83 -10.43
CA LEU A 207 -0.68 -6.59 -10.68
C LEU A 207 -1.28 -6.57 -12.07
N THR A 208 -2.57 -6.28 -12.14
CA THR A 208 -3.29 -5.99 -13.37
C THR A 208 -4.27 -4.85 -13.14
N VAL A 209 -4.53 -4.06 -14.17
CA VAL A 209 -5.59 -3.04 -14.14
C VAL A 209 -6.65 -3.47 -15.14
N ASN A 210 -7.86 -3.72 -14.68
CA ASN A 210 -8.95 -4.13 -15.55
C ASN A 210 -9.47 -2.92 -16.36
N ALA A 211 -9.94 -3.18 -17.58
CA ALA A 211 -10.68 -2.17 -18.33
C ALA A 211 -12.02 -1.89 -17.60
N SER A 212 -12.40 -0.62 -17.55
CA SER A 212 -13.69 -0.17 -17.00
C SER A 212 -14.84 -0.56 -17.92
#